data_dfb02dd4ecb9776183945810bf67a2ed
#
_entry.id   dfb02dd4ecb9776183945810bf67a2ed
#
_cell.length_a   1.000
_cell.length_b   1.000
_cell.length_c   1.000
_cell.angle_alpha   90.00
_cell.angle_beta   90.00
_cell.angle_gamma   90.00
#
_symmetry.space_group_name_H-M   'P 1'
#
loop_
_entity.id
_entity.type
_entity.pdbx_description
1 polymer ?
#
loop_
_entity_poly.entity_id
_entity_poly.type
_entity_poly.pdbx_seq_one_letter_code
_entity_poly.pdbx_strand_id
1 'polypeptide(L)'
;MILDVDYITEEGKPVIRLFKKENGKFKIEHDRTFRPYIYALLRDDSKIEEVKKITGERHGKIVRIVDVEKVEKKFLGKPITVWKLYLEHPQDVPTIREKVREHPAVVDIFEYDIPFAKRYLIDKGLIPMEGEEELKILAFDIETLYHEGEEFGKGPIIMISYADENEAKVITWKNIDLPYVEVVSSEREMIKRFLRIIREKDPDIIVTYNGDSFDFPYLAKRAEKLGIKLTIGRDGSEPKMQRIGDMTAVEVKGRIHFDLYHVITRTINLPTYTLEAVYEAIFGKPKEKVYADEIAKAWESGENLERVAKYSMEDAKATYELGKEFLPMEIQLSRLVGQPLWDVSRSSTGNLVEWFLLRKAYERNEVAPNKPSEEEYQRRLRESYTGGFVKEPEKGLWENIVYLDFRALYPSIIITHNVSP
;
A
#
# COMPACT_ATOMS: atom_id res chain seq x y z
N MET A 1 16.31 2.06 9.21
CA MET A 1 14.99 2.39 8.60
C MET A 1 14.24 1.10 8.28
N ILE A 2 12.97 0.98 8.67
CA ILE A 2 12.10 -0.15 8.30
C ILE A 2 11.42 0.21 6.97
N LEU A 3 11.62 -0.61 5.96
CA LEU A 3 11.00 -0.45 4.63
C LEU A 3 9.66 -1.15 4.54
N ASP A 4 9.56 -2.35 5.13
CA ASP A 4 8.38 -3.19 5.08
C ASP A 4 8.34 -4.18 6.25
N VAL A 5 7.17 -4.78 6.51
CA VAL A 5 6.95 -5.83 7.50
C VAL A 5 5.95 -6.84 6.98
N ASP A 6 6.27 -8.11 7.14
CA ASP A 6 5.33 -9.19 6.91
C ASP A 6 5.54 -10.33 7.90
N TYR A 7 4.88 -11.44 7.69
CA TYR A 7 5.19 -12.68 8.39
C TYR A 7 5.17 -13.89 7.45
N ILE A 8 5.94 -14.87 7.80
CA ILE A 8 5.96 -16.20 7.18
C ILE A 8 5.55 -17.24 8.22
N THR A 9 5.28 -18.45 7.76
CA THR A 9 5.02 -19.59 8.63
C THR A 9 6.21 -20.56 8.57
N GLU A 10 6.91 -20.73 9.68
CA GLU A 10 7.98 -21.71 9.83
C GLU A 10 7.53 -22.76 10.85
N GLU A 11 7.57 -24.04 10.48
CA GLU A 11 7.15 -25.16 11.34
C GLU A 11 5.78 -24.96 12.01
N GLY A 12 4.83 -24.35 11.28
CA GLY A 12 3.48 -24.06 11.77
C GLY A 12 3.35 -22.84 12.67
N LYS A 13 4.42 -22.11 12.95
CA LYS A 13 4.44 -20.90 13.77
C LYS A 13 4.66 -19.65 12.92
N PRO A 14 4.04 -18.51 13.29
CA PRO A 14 4.28 -17.26 12.60
C PRO A 14 5.63 -16.68 13.00
N VAL A 15 6.36 -16.17 12.01
CA VAL A 15 7.63 -15.48 12.19
C VAL A 15 7.52 -14.13 11.51
N ILE A 16 7.64 -13.06 12.27
CA ILE A 16 7.69 -11.70 11.71
C ILE A 16 8.99 -11.51 10.94
N ARG A 17 8.90 -10.90 9.76
CA ARG A 17 10.06 -10.40 9.01
C ARG A 17 10.00 -8.87 8.93
N LEU A 18 11.07 -8.23 9.37
CA LEU A 18 11.29 -6.80 9.19
C LEU A 18 12.32 -6.60 8.07
N PHE A 19 11.90 -5.93 7.02
CA PHE A 19 12.77 -5.55 5.91
C PHE A 19 13.36 -4.18 6.21
N LYS A 20 14.66 -4.14 6.47
CA LYS A 20 15.35 -2.95 6.96
C LYS A 20 16.47 -2.50 6.04
N LYS A 21 16.75 -1.20 6.08
CA LYS A 21 17.98 -0.62 5.59
C LYS A 21 18.74 0.00 6.76
N GLU A 22 20.00 -0.36 6.94
CA GLU A 22 20.88 0.17 7.97
C GLU A 22 22.28 0.37 7.42
N ASN A 23 22.81 1.59 7.55
CA ASN A 23 24.12 1.98 7.02
C ASN A 23 24.28 1.62 5.53
N GLY A 24 23.25 1.94 4.75
CA GLY A 24 23.18 1.66 3.32
C GLY A 24 22.99 0.19 2.92
N LYS A 25 22.92 -0.74 3.90
CA LYS A 25 22.77 -2.17 3.63
C LYS A 25 21.36 -2.66 3.96
N PHE A 26 20.84 -3.49 3.08
CA PHE A 26 19.56 -4.19 3.30
C PHE A 26 19.77 -5.42 4.19
N LYS A 27 18.85 -5.65 5.11
CA LYS A 27 18.77 -6.86 5.93
C LYS A 27 17.33 -7.25 6.24
N ILE A 28 17.11 -8.52 6.53
CA ILE A 28 15.85 -9.04 7.02
C ILE A 28 16.06 -9.53 8.46
N GLU A 29 15.32 -8.95 9.39
CA GLU A 29 15.29 -9.40 10.78
C GLU A 29 14.07 -10.26 11.02
N HIS A 30 14.22 -11.32 11.82
CA HIS A 30 13.16 -12.26 12.16
C HIS A 30 12.84 -12.20 13.66
N ASP A 31 11.54 -12.03 13.99
CA ASP A 31 11.06 -12.22 15.36
C ASP A 31 10.13 -13.43 15.41
N ARG A 32 10.56 -14.45 16.16
CA ARG A 32 9.85 -15.71 16.39
C ARG A 32 9.07 -15.73 17.69
N THR A 33 9.12 -14.64 18.45
CA THR A 33 8.57 -14.56 19.80
C THR A 33 7.20 -13.89 19.86
N PHE A 34 6.87 -13.09 18.87
CA PHE A 34 5.61 -12.36 18.82
C PHE A 34 4.44 -13.31 18.53
N ARG A 35 3.41 -13.27 19.38
CA ARG A 35 2.25 -14.15 19.30
C ARG A 35 1.00 -13.36 18.89
N PRO A 36 0.14 -13.89 18.01
CA PRO A 36 -1.14 -13.28 17.71
C PRO A 36 -2.08 -13.35 18.93
N TYR A 37 -2.87 -12.30 19.11
CA TYR A 37 -3.83 -12.21 20.19
C TYR A 37 -5.05 -11.36 19.80
N ILE A 38 -6.12 -11.51 20.59
CA ILE A 38 -7.30 -10.65 20.62
C ILE A 38 -7.61 -10.27 22.06
N TYR A 39 -8.36 -9.20 22.28
CA TYR A 39 -8.86 -8.86 23.59
C TYR A 39 -10.28 -9.38 23.80
N ALA A 40 -10.60 -9.86 25.00
CA ALA A 40 -11.94 -10.21 25.44
C ALA A 40 -12.30 -9.47 26.74
N LEU A 41 -13.50 -8.89 26.77
CA LEU A 41 -14.12 -8.34 27.97
C LEU A 41 -15.07 -9.37 28.55
N LEU A 42 -14.87 -9.75 29.82
CA LEU A 42 -15.70 -10.74 30.49
C LEU A 42 -16.68 -10.08 31.46
N ARG A 43 -17.86 -10.70 31.65
CA ARG A 43 -18.83 -10.33 32.67
C ARG A 43 -18.33 -10.70 34.07
N ASP A 44 -17.60 -11.79 34.17
CA ASP A 44 -17.03 -12.36 35.38
C ASP A 44 -15.64 -12.95 35.04
N ASP A 45 -14.62 -12.35 35.58
CA ASP A 45 -13.23 -12.73 35.37
C ASP A 45 -12.93 -14.18 35.83
N SER A 46 -13.70 -14.72 36.78
CA SER A 46 -13.53 -16.12 37.23
C SER A 46 -13.80 -17.13 36.11
N LYS A 47 -14.48 -16.73 35.04
CA LYS A 47 -14.81 -17.58 33.90
C LYS A 47 -13.70 -17.66 32.81
N ILE A 48 -12.56 -17.05 33.03
CA ILE A 48 -11.46 -17.07 32.05
C ILE A 48 -10.98 -18.50 31.73
N GLU A 49 -10.98 -19.38 32.67
CA GLU A 49 -10.58 -20.78 32.46
C GLU A 49 -11.57 -21.55 31.58
N GLU A 50 -12.85 -21.15 31.56
CA GLU A 50 -13.84 -21.68 30.62
C GLU A 50 -13.59 -21.16 29.21
N VAL A 51 -13.32 -19.84 29.07
CA VAL A 51 -12.99 -19.20 27.79
C VAL A 51 -11.69 -19.77 27.20
N LYS A 52 -10.68 -20.00 28.02
CA LYS A 52 -9.39 -20.59 27.60
C LYS A 52 -9.53 -21.97 26.97
N LYS A 53 -10.55 -22.74 27.36
CA LYS A 53 -10.83 -24.08 26.82
C LYS A 53 -11.52 -24.05 25.45
N ILE A 54 -11.90 -22.88 24.94
CA ILE A 54 -12.54 -22.75 23.63
C ILE A 54 -11.61 -23.26 22.56
N THR A 55 -12.16 -24.12 21.72
CA THR A 55 -11.48 -24.65 20.52
C THR A 55 -12.33 -24.46 19.29
N GLY A 56 -11.67 -24.43 18.14
CA GLY A 56 -12.30 -24.44 16.84
C GLY A 56 -11.61 -25.41 15.90
N GLU A 57 -12.09 -25.53 14.69
CA GLU A 57 -11.46 -26.33 13.65
C GLU A 57 -11.21 -25.50 12.41
N ARG A 58 -9.98 -25.59 11.87
CA ARG A 58 -9.57 -24.93 10.64
C ARG A 58 -8.82 -25.92 9.75
N HIS A 59 -9.38 -26.24 8.60
CA HIS A 59 -8.79 -27.21 7.66
C HIS A 59 -8.36 -28.52 8.30
N GLY A 60 -9.22 -29.11 9.14
CA GLY A 60 -8.94 -30.38 9.84
C GLY A 60 -7.99 -30.27 11.04
N LYS A 61 -7.45 -29.06 11.32
CA LYS A 61 -6.62 -28.82 12.51
C LYS A 61 -7.45 -28.19 13.63
N ILE A 62 -7.35 -28.74 14.84
CA ILE A 62 -7.93 -28.11 16.04
C ILE A 62 -7.09 -26.86 16.37
N VAL A 63 -7.76 -25.72 16.46
CA VAL A 63 -7.18 -24.43 16.87
C VAL A 63 -7.71 -24.07 18.27
N ARG A 64 -6.89 -23.40 19.06
CA ARG A 64 -7.20 -23.12 20.47
C ARG A 64 -6.53 -21.85 20.97
N ILE A 65 -7.02 -21.33 22.10
CA ILE A 65 -6.34 -20.32 22.89
C ILE A 65 -5.19 -21.02 23.63
N VAL A 66 -3.96 -20.53 23.44
CA VAL A 66 -2.76 -21.14 24.00
C VAL A 66 -2.36 -20.54 25.33
N ASP A 67 -2.71 -19.27 25.57
CA ASP A 67 -2.39 -18.53 26.78
C ASP A 67 -3.37 -17.39 27.00
N VAL A 68 -3.50 -16.88 28.23
CA VAL A 68 -4.34 -15.74 28.59
C VAL A 68 -3.59 -14.82 29.54
N GLU A 69 -3.78 -13.52 29.38
CA GLU A 69 -3.17 -12.49 30.21
C GLU A 69 -4.21 -11.43 30.59
N LYS A 70 -4.36 -11.16 31.86
CA LYS A 70 -5.22 -10.09 32.35
C LYS A 70 -4.51 -8.75 32.21
N VAL A 71 -5.16 -7.77 31.56
CA VAL A 71 -4.58 -6.45 31.34
C VAL A 71 -5.58 -5.34 31.66
N GLU A 72 -5.08 -4.28 32.29
CA GLU A 72 -5.83 -3.07 32.52
C GLU A 72 -5.68 -2.15 31.29
N LYS A 73 -6.80 -1.73 30.76
CA LYS A 73 -6.89 -0.84 29.61
C LYS A 73 -7.87 0.29 29.91
N LYS A 74 -8.07 1.18 28.92
CA LYS A 74 -9.19 2.09 28.89
C LYS A 74 -10.08 1.78 27.70
N PHE A 75 -11.34 2.10 27.81
CA PHE A 75 -12.29 2.07 26.71
C PHE A 75 -13.16 3.34 26.79
N LEU A 76 -13.09 4.17 25.77
CA LEU A 76 -13.72 5.50 25.73
C LEU A 76 -13.37 6.34 26.99
N GLY A 77 -12.08 6.36 27.34
CA GLY A 77 -11.53 7.08 28.47
C GLY A 77 -11.77 6.45 29.86
N LYS A 78 -12.57 5.37 29.94
CA LYS A 78 -12.91 4.71 31.22
C LYS A 78 -12.02 3.47 31.44
N PRO A 79 -11.47 3.25 32.65
CA PRO A 79 -10.74 2.04 32.95
C PRO A 79 -11.59 0.79 32.74
N ILE A 80 -11.04 -0.22 32.10
CA ILE A 80 -11.62 -1.55 31.93
C ILE A 80 -10.55 -2.62 32.14
N THR A 81 -10.98 -3.79 32.59
CA THR A 81 -10.15 -4.98 32.61
C THR A 81 -10.51 -5.84 31.43
N VAL A 82 -9.53 -6.19 30.59
CA VAL A 82 -9.69 -7.11 29.48
C VAL A 82 -8.67 -8.24 29.53
N TRP A 83 -8.98 -9.32 28.85
CA TRP A 83 -8.10 -10.47 28.75
C TRP A 83 -7.49 -10.54 27.35
N LYS A 84 -6.14 -10.56 27.26
CA LYS A 84 -5.44 -10.98 26.04
C LYS A 84 -5.59 -12.49 25.89
N LEU A 85 -6.17 -12.92 24.78
CA LEU A 85 -6.27 -14.31 24.42
C LEU A 85 -5.27 -14.59 23.30
N TYR A 86 -4.19 -15.29 23.64
CA TYR A 86 -3.12 -15.62 22.71
C TYR A 86 -3.46 -16.86 21.88
N LEU A 87 -3.15 -16.82 20.60
CA LEU A 87 -3.35 -17.91 19.65
C LEU A 87 -2.00 -18.41 19.11
N GLU A 88 -2.01 -19.59 18.51
CA GLU A 88 -0.81 -20.19 17.94
C GLU A 88 -0.43 -19.54 16.61
N HIS A 89 -1.43 -19.21 15.79
CA HIS A 89 -1.23 -18.65 14.46
C HIS A 89 -2.25 -17.54 14.15
N PRO A 90 -1.89 -16.46 13.43
CA PRO A 90 -2.83 -15.37 13.12
C PRO A 90 -4.03 -15.81 12.26
N GLN A 91 -3.88 -16.84 11.45
CA GLN A 91 -4.97 -17.42 10.68
C GLN A 91 -6.02 -18.15 11.53
N ASP A 92 -5.73 -18.41 12.81
CA ASP A 92 -6.67 -19.04 13.74
C ASP A 92 -7.66 -18.03 14.35
N VAL A 93 -7.31 -16.72 14.28
CA VAL A 93 -8.11 -15.62 14.84
C VAL A 93 -9.57 -15.65 14.36
N PRO A 94 -9.89 -15.75 13.05
CA PRO A 94 -11.26 -15.74 12.60
C PRO A 94 -12.12 -16.87 13.22
N THR A 95 -11.55 -18.08 13.34
CA THR A 95 -12.25 -19.24 13.90
C THR A 95 -12.49 -19.10 15.39
N ILE A 96 -11.47 -18.66 16.14
CA ILE A 96 -11.56 -18.53 17.59
C ILE A 96 -12.43 -17.34 18.00
N ARG A 97 -12.32 -16.21 17.32
CA ARG A 97 -13.09 -15.00 17.65
C ARG A 97 -14.60 -15.25 17.64
N GLU A 98 -15.12 -16.02 16.66
CA GLU A 98 -16.54 -16.31 16.58
C GLU A 98 -16.98 -17.18 17.78
N LYS A 99 -16.19 -18.19 18.14
CA LYS A 99 -16.48 -19.05 19.30
C LYS A 99 -16.38 -18.29 20.63
N VAL A 100 -15.42 -17.38 20.75
CA VAL A 100 -15.27 -16.52 21.95
C VAL A 100 -16.45 -15.57 22.05
N ARG A 101 -16.89 -14.95 20.93
CA ARG A 101 -18.03 -14.04 20.91
C ARG A 101 -19.33 -14.69 21.31
N GLU A 102 -19.53 -15.97 20.94
CA GLU A 102 -20.71 -16.75 21.30
C GLU A 102 -20.74 -17.21 22.78
N HIS A 103 -19.62 -17.11 23.51
CA HIS A 103 -19.53 -17.61 24.87
C HIS A 103 -20.26 -16.70 25.87
N PRO A 104 -21.18 -17.24 26.73
CA PRO A 104 -22.04 -16.44 27.61
C PRO A 104 -21.29 -15.51 28.60
N ALA A 105 -20.06 -15.87 28.99
CA ALA A 105 -19.24 -15.06 29.88
C ALA A 105 -18.60 -13.86 29.18
N VAL A 106 -18.56 -13.80 27.84
CA VAL A 106 -17.94 -12.74 27.08
C VAL A 106 -18.95 -11.63 26.81
N VAL A 107 -18.57 -10.41 27.11
CA VAL A 107 -19.35 -9.20 26.82
C VAL A 107 -19.06 -8.72 25.41
N ASP A 108 -17.74 -8.61 25.07
CA ASP A 108 -17.26 -8.15 23.77
C ASP A 108 -15.83 -8.63 23.53
N ILE A 109 -15.40 -8.58 22.29
CA ILE A 109 -14.04 -8.86 21.84
C ILE A 109 -13.53 -7.67 21.02
N PHE A 110 -12.24 -7.33 21.13
CA PHE A 110 -11.68 -6.15 20.49
C PHE A 110 -10.44 -6.46 19.70
N GLU A 111 -10.16 -5.59 18.69
CA GLU A 111 -8.91 -5.53 17.92
C GLU A 111 -8.54 -6.85 17.22
N TYR A 112 -9.54 -7.66 16.91
CA TYR A 112 -9.40 -8.97 16.25
C TYR A 112 -9.14 -8.88 14.74
N ASP A 113 -9.34 -7.71 14.15
CA ASP A 113 -9.21 -7.43 12.71
C ASP A 113 -7.91 -6.71 12.32
N ILE A 114 -7.06 -6.41 13.31
CA ILE A 114 -5.74 -5.81 13.04
C ILE A 114 -4.80 -6.87 12.47
N PRO A 115 -4.27 -6.70 11.22
CA PRO A 115 -3.33 -7.66 10.64
C PRO A 115 -2.09 -7.87 11.51
N PHE A 116 -1.66 -9.12 11.64
CA PHE A 116 -0.62 -9.55 12.58
C PHE A 116 0.70 -8.77 12.47
N ALA A 117 1.20 -8.56 11.25
CA ALA A 117 2.43 -7.80 11.04
C ALA A 117 2.27 -6.31 11.42
N LYS A 118 1.09 -5.74 11.20
CA LYS A 118 0.79 -4.35 11.58
C LYS A 118 0.60 -4.19 13.08
N ARG A 119 -0.02 -5.18 13.72
CA ARG A 119 -0.08 -5.29 15.18
C ARG A 119 1.33 -5.28 15.79
N TYR A 120 2.26 -6.02 15.18
CA TYR A 120 3.64 -6.05 15.63
C TYR A 120 4.28 -4.66 15.64
N LEU A 121 4.09 -3.87 14.59
CA LEU A 121 4.62 -2.50 14.54
C LEU A 121 4.06 -1.65 15.69
N ILE A 122 2.75 -1.72 15.94
CA ILE A 122 2.07 -0.97 16.99
C ILE A 122 2.61 -1.39 18.38
N ASP A 123 2.61 -2.68 18.68
CA ASP A 123 2.99 -3.20 19.98
C ASP A 123 4.47 -2.96 20.32
N LYS A 124 5.34 -2.95 19.30
CA LYS A 124 6.77 -2.68 19.47
C LYS A 124 7.13 -1.19 19.37
N GLY A 125 6.15 -0.32 19.08
CA GLY A 125 6.39 1.11 18.86
C GLY A 125 7.29 1.39 17.65
N LEU A 126 7.28 0.51 16.66
CA LEU A 126 8.13 0.63 15.48
C LEU A 126 7.46 1.51 14.43
N ILE A 127 8.23 2.43 13.87
CA ILE A 127 7.76 3.39 12.86
C ILE A 127 8.45 3.09 11.52
N PRO A 128 7.70 2.66 10.49
CA PRO A 128 8.26 2.54 9.15
C PRO A 128 8.79 3.86 8.61
N MET A 129 9.81 3.77 7.76
CA MET A 129 10.49 4.92 7.14
C MET A 129 11.17 5.88 8.12
N GLU A 130 11.24 5.57 9.42
CA GLU A 130 11.95 6.39 10.41
C GLU A 130 13.47 6.23 10.26
N GLY A 131 14.20 7.35 10.43
CA GLY A 131 15.65 7.45 10.29
C GLY A 131 16.07 8.14 8.99
N GLU A 132 17.38 8.31 8.85
CA GLU A 132 18.01 8.97 7.69
C GLU A 132 18.84 7.94 6.92
N GLU A 133 18.21 7.27 5.97
CA GLU A 133 18.87 6.37 5.01
C GLU A 133 18.66 6.91 3.60
N GLU A 134 19.70 6.92 2.81
CA GLU A 134 19.60 7.23 1.39
C GLU A 134 18.89 6.06 0.68
N LEU A 135 17.78 6.35 0.02
CA LEU A 135 16.97 5.34 -0.67
C LEU A 135 17.28 5.35 -2.16
N LYS A 136 17.65 4.19 -2.69
CA LYS A 136 17.82 3.99 -4.13
C LYS A 136 16.46 3.87 -4.80
N ILE A 137 16.19 4.76 -5.73
CA ILE A 137 14.94 4.82 -6.48
C ILE A 137 15.20 4.39 -7.92
N LEU A 138 14.36 3.52 -8.45
CA LEU A 138 14.35 3.16 -9.87
C LEU A 138 12.92 3.22 -10.36
N ALA A 139 12.66 4.02 -11.40
CA ALA A 139 11.41 4.00 -12.12
C ALA A 139 11.51 3.08 -13.33
N PHE A 140 10.41 2.46 -13.76
CA PHE A 140 10.34 1.76 -15.02
C PHE A 140 8.96 1.88 -15.65
N ASP A 141 8.93 1.67 -16.95
CA ASP A 141 7.74 1.68 -17.80
C ASP A 141 7.90 0.65 -18.92
N ILE A 142 6.80 0.19 -19.50
CA ILE A 142 6.82 -0.78 -20.60
C ILE A 142 6.01 -0.31 -21.80
N GLU A 143 6.53 -0.56 -23.00
CA GLU A 143 5.79 -0.44 -24.25
C GLU A 143 5.41 -1.81 -24.77
N THR A 144 4.17 -1.93 -25.23
CA THR A 144 3.62 -3.22 -25.68
C THR A 144 3.10 -3.11 -27.12
N LEU A 145 3.25 -4.18 -27.87
CA LEU A 145 2.57 -4.29 -29.16
C LEU A 145 1.12 -4.72 -28.91
N TYR A 146 0.23 -3.74 -28.92
CA TYR A 146 -1.20 -3.95 -28.68
C TYR A 146 -2.01 -3.60 -29.92
N HIS A 147 -2.96 -4.46 -30.28
CA HIS A 147 -3.97 -4.18 -31.30
C HIS A 147 -5.35 -4.16 -30.65
N GLU A 148 -6.21 -3.26 -31.11
CA GLU A 148 -7.56 -3.12 -30.59
C GLU A 148 -8.34 -4.45 -30.60
N GLY A 149 -8.95 -4.82 -29.49
CA GLY A 149 -9.69 -6.06 -29.32
C GLY A 149 -8.83 -7.29 -28.94
N GLU A 150 -7.53 -7.14 -28.77
CA GLU A 150 -6.68 -8.23 -28.27
C GLU A 150 -6.82 -8.41 -26.76
N GLU A 151 -6.65 -9.67 -26.32
CA GLU A 151 -6.61 -10.00 -24.90
C GLU A 151 -5.37 -9.37 -24.23
N PHE A 152 -5.56 -8.85 -23.03
CA PHE A 152 -4.46 -8.29 -22.21
C PHE A 152 -3.30 -9.27 -22.05
N GLY A 153 -2.08 -8.83 -22.32
CA GLY A 153 -0.87 -9.64 -22.25
C GLY A 153 -0.64 -10.59 -23.45
N LYS A 154 -1.44 -10.51 -24.52
CA LYS A 154 -1.26 -11.33 -25.73
C LYS A 154 -0.08 -10.85 -26.56
N GLY A 155 0.01 -9.56 -26.85
CA GLY A 155 1.10 -8.96 -27.59
C GLY A 155 2.42 -8.96 -26.80
N PRO A 156 3.58 -8.95 -27.47
CA PRO A 156 4.87 -8.89 -26.80
C PRO A 156 5.12 -7.52 -26.16
N ILE A 157 5.93 -7.49 -25.12
CA ILE A 157 6.58 -6.26 -24.66
C ILE A 157 7.67 -5.93 -25.68
N ILE A 158 7.68 -4.70 -26.19
CA ILE A 158 8.61 -4.26 -27.23
C ILE A 158 9.75 -3.41 -26.69
N MET A 159 9.49 -2.68 -25.60
CA MET A 159 10.49 -1.90 -24.86
C MET A 159 10.23 -1.99 -23.36
N ILE A 160 11.32 -1.99 -22.60
CA ILE A 160 11.29 -1.73 -21.15
C ILE A 160 12.24 -0.56 -20.92
N SER A 161 11.72 0.53 -20.42
CA SER A 161 12.50 1.70 -20.04
C SER A 161 12.67 1.77 -18.54
N TYR A 162 13.78 2.31 -18.09
CA TYR A 162 14.04 2.56 -16.67
C TYR A 162 14.83 3.86 -16.48
N ALA A 163 14.64 4.46 -15.33
CA ALA A 163 15.37 5.66 -14.93
C ALA A 163 15.73 5.62 -13.44
N ASP A 164 16.90 6.09 -13.11
CA ASP A 164 17.37 6.37 -11.77
C ASP A 164 18.06 7.76 -11.70
N GLU A 165 18.77 8.05 -10.63
CA GLU A 165 19.48 9.33 -10.48
C GLU A 165 20.59 9.56 -11.50
N ASN A 166 21.16 8.50 -12.08
CA ASN A 166 22.33 8.54 -12.94
C ASN A 166 22.02 8.42 -14.42
N GLU A 167 20.97 7.70 -14.78
CA GLU A 167 20.67 7.38 -16.17
C GLU A 167 19.18 7.11 -16.43
N ALA A 168 18.79 7.30 -17.69
CA ALA A 168 17.53 6.80 -18.23
C ALA A 168 17.82 6.00 -19.50
N LYS A 169 17.35 4.78 -19.60
CA LYS A 169 17.65 3.84 -20.69
C LYS A 169 16.43 3.04 -21.12
N VAL A 170 16.50 2.53 -22.32
CA VAL A 170 15.53 1.63 -22.93
C VAL A 170 16.20 0.32 -23.32
N ILE A 171 15.56 -0.80 -23.02
CA ILE A 171 15.94 -2.12 -23.49
C ILE A 171 14.93 -2.55 -24.54
N THR A 172 15.39 -2.97 -25.70
CA THR A 172 14.51 -3.43 -26.79
C THR A 172 15.16 -4.57 -27.57
N TRP A 173 14.38 -5.23 -28.42
CA TRP A 173 14.86 -6.35 -29.26
C TRP A 173 14.76 -6.06 -30.77
N LYS A 174 14.53 -4.78 -31.12
CA LYS A 174 14.79 -4.28 -32.49
C LYS A 174 16.02 -3.39 -32.49
N ASN A 175 16.73 -3.37 -33.61
CA ASN A 175 17.92 -2.56 -33.75
C ASN A 175 17.56 -1.06 -33.81
N ILE A 176 18.01 -0.30 -32.81
CA ILE A 176 17.85 1.15 -32.70
C ILE A 176 19.19 1.70 -32.24
N ASP A 177 19.81 2.55 -33.06
CA ASP A 177 21.13 3.12 -32.79
C ASP A 177 21.00 4.46 -32.05
N LEU A 178 20.75 4.38 -30.73
CA LEU A 178 20.70 5.53 -29.82
C LEU A 178 21.52 5.24 -28.56
N PRO A 179 22.22 6.22 -27.97
CA PRO A 179 23.17 6.00 -26.89
C PRO A 179 22.52 5.50 -25.57
N TYR A 180 21.23 5.67 -25.42
CA TYR A 180 20.46 5.22 -24.25
C TYR A 180 19.67 3.94 -24.53
N VAL A 181 19.80 3.34 -25.70
CA VAL A 181 19.12 2.10 -26.08
C VAL A 181 20.07 0.92 -26.00
N GLU A 182 19.68 -0.09 -25.25
CA GLU A 182 20.33 -1.40 -25.18
C GLU A 182 19.53 -2.40 -26.02
N VAL A 183 20.14 -2.92 -27.08
CA VAL A 183 19.50 -3.91 -27.97
C VAL A 183 19.85 -5.32 -27.53
N VAL A 184 18.83 -6.15 -27.39
CA VAL A 184 18.95 -7.57 -27.06
C VAL A 184 18.31 -8.44 -28.15
N SER A 185 18.49 -9.76 -28.09
CA SER A 185 18.09 -10.65 -29.16
C SER A 185 16.59 -11.00 -29.23
N SER A 186 15.83 -10.79 -28.14
CA SER A 186 14.42 -11.16 -28.07
C SER A 186 13.73 -10.54 -26.84
N GLU A 187 12.39 -10.55 -26.83
CA GLU A 187 11.59 -10.20 -25.65
C GLU A 187 12.02 -10.98 -24.40
N ARG A 188 12.29 -12.28 -24.56
CA ARG A 188 12.79 -13.14 -23.47
C ARG A 188 14.08 -12.59 -22.85
N GLU A 189 15.05 -12.24 -23.69
CA GLU A 189 16.33 -11.67 -23.21
C GLU A 189 16.16 -10.26 -22.65
N MET A 190 15.19 -9.49 -23.15
CA MET A 190 14.85 -8.17 -22.62
C MET A 190 14.33 -8.27 -21.18
N ILE A 191 13.37 -9.14 -20.91
CA ILE A 191 12.86 -9.37 -19.55
C ILE A 191 13.98 -9.86 -18.62
N LYS A 192 14.81 -10.81 -19.07
CA LYS A 192 15.97 -11.27 -18.27
C LYS A 192 16.99 -10.16 -18.02
N ARG A 193 17.21 -9.27 -18.99
CA ARG A 193 18.12 -8.14 -18.83
C ARG A 193 17.56 -7.14 -17.81
N PHE A 194 16.27 -6.86 -17.86
CA PHE A 194 15.60 -6.05 -16.86
C PHE A 194 15.73 -6.63 -15.45
N LEU A 195 15.52 -7.94 -15.28
CA LEU A 195 15.74 -8.60 -13.99
C LEU A 195 17.19 -8.50 -13.49
N ARG A 196 18.18 -8.50 -14.39
CA ARG A 196 19.58 -8.26 -14.03
C ARG A 196 19.79 -6.82 -13.57
N ILE A 197 19.21 -5.83 -14.27
CA ILE A 197 19.28 -4.42 -13.88
C ILE A 197 18.70 -4.20 -12.50
N ILE A 198 17.53 -4.76 -12.18
CA ILE A 198 16.95 -4.67 -10.83
C ILE A 198 17.91 -5.24 -9.77
N ARG A 199 18.61 -6.33 -10.07
CA ARG A 199 19.59 -6.92 -9.13
C ARG A 199 20.87 -6.08 -9.01
N GLU A 200 21.39 -5.58 -10.12
CA GLU A 200 22.63 -4.78 -10.18
C GLU A 200 22.47 -3.43 -9.48
N LYS A 201 21.35 -2.74 -9.74
CA LYS A 201 21.03 -1.44 -9.14
C LYS A 201 20.50 -1.56 -7.71
N ASP A 202 19.89 -2.68 -7.39
CA ASP A 202 19.31 -3.01 -6.09
C ASP A 202 18.47 -1.85 -5.49
N PRO A 203 17.39 -1.39 -6.18
CA PRO A 203 16.58 -0.28 -5.69
C PRO A 203 15.83 -0.66 -4.41
N ASP A 204 15.70 0.31 -3.51
CA ASP A 204 14.83 0.22 -2.35
C ASP A 204 13.38 0.49 -2.72
N ILE A 205 13.18 1.40 -3.68
CA ILE A 205 11.88 1.83 -4.17
C ILE A 205 11.83 1.63 -5.69
N ILE A 206 10.80 0.94 -6.15
CA ILE A 206 10.46 0.83 -7.57
C ILE A 206 9.25 1.73 -7.81
N VAL A 207 9.40 2.72 -8.66
CA VAL A 207 8.35 3.68 -9.01
C VAL A 207 7.75 3.33 -10.35
N THR A 208 6.43 3.36 -10.44
CA THR A 208 5.68 3.19 -11.70
C THR A 208 4.56 4.23 -11.81
N TYR A 209 4.01 4.38 -13.00
CA TYR A 209 2.81 5.14 -13.22
C TYR A 209 1.68 4.21 -13.69
N ASN A 210 0.73 3.89 -12.80
CA ASN A 210 -0.32 2.88 -13.00
C ASN A 210 0.20 1.43 -13.18
N GLY A 211 1.39 1.15 -12.64
CA GLY A 211 2.03 -0.15 -12.74
C GLY A 211 1.33 -1.26 -11.99
N ASP A 212 0.52 -0.94 -10.98
CA ASP A 212 -0.37 -1.89 -10.30
C ASP A 212 -1.38 -2.52 -11.25
N SER A 213 -1.88 -1.74 -12.21
CA SER A 213 -2.91 -2.18 -13.15
C SER A 213 -2.37 -2.60 -14.51
N PHE A 214 -1.19 -2.12 -14.90
CA PHE A 214 -0.65 -2.36 -16.23
C PHE A 214 0.72 -3.02 -16.24
N ASP A 215 1.79 -2.34 -15.86
CA ASP A 215 3.16 -2.79 -16.09
C ASP A 215 3.47 -4.14 -15.46
N PHE A 216 3.22 -4.29 -14.16
CA PHE A 216 3.50 -5.53 -13.45
C PHE A 216 2.60 -6.70 -13.89
N PRO A 217 1.27 -6.54 -14.01
CA PRO A 217 0.41 -7.61 -14.53
C PRO A 217 0.77 -8.03 -15.96
N TYR A 218 1.12 -7.08 -16.83
CA TYR A 218 1.53 -7.38 -18.19
C TYR A 218 2.86 -8.13 -18.23
N LEU A 219 3.85 -7.60 -17.50
CA LEU A 219 5.17 -8.22 -17.37
C LEU A 219 5.09 -9.65 -16.81
N ALA A 220 4.22 -9.88 -15.81
CA ALA A 220 4.02 -11.20 -15.23
C ALA A 220 3.41 -12.18 -16.25
N LYS A 221 2.36 -11.78 -16.98
CA LYS A 221 1.78 -12.63 -18.04
C LYS A 221 2.77 -12.98 -19.15
N ARG A 222 3.60 -12.00 -19.55
CA ARG A 222 4.63 -12.24 -20.57
C ARG A 222 5.75 -13.15 -20.05
N ALA A 223 6.20 -12.92 -18.82
CA ALA A 223 7.19 -13.75 -18.17
C ALA A 223 6.73 -15.21 -18.06
N GLU A 224 5.48 -15.45 -17.61
CA GLU A 224 4.88 -16.78 -17.56
C GLU A 224 4.84 -17.44 -18.94
N LYS A 225 4.34 -16.75 -19.97
CA LYS A 225 4.28 -17.26 -21.34
C LYS A 225 5.67 -17.63 -21.91
N LEU A 226 6.69 -16.90 -21.50
CA LEU A 226 8.08 -17.12 -21.92
C LEU A 226 8.86 -18.07 -20.99
N GLY A 227 8.22 -18.63 -19.96
CA GLY A 227 8.85 -19.51 -18.98
C GLY A 227 9.96 -18.84 -18.17
N ILE A 228 9.75 -17.58 -17.76
CA ILE A 228 10.66 -16.80 -16.93
C ILE A 228 10.04 -16.63 -15.55
N LYS A 229 10.79 -16.94 -14.50
CA LYS A 229 10.41 -16.54 -13.13
C LYS A 229 10.77 -15.08 -12.91
N LEU A 230 9.77 -14.27 -12.56
CA LEU A 230 9.90 -12.82 -12.38
C LEU A 230 10.44 -12.48 -10.97
N THR A 231 11.66 -12.91 -10.66
CA THR A 231 12.29 -12.79 -9.34
C THR A 231 12.77 -11.37 -9.05
N ILE A 232 11.84 -10.45 -8.79
CA ILE A 232 12.11 -9.04 -8.49
C ILE A 232 12.30 -8.81 -6.98
N GLY A 233 11.66 -9.62 -6.13
CA GLY A 233 11.79 -9.52 -4.68
C GLY A 233 13.23 -9.74 -4.21
N ARG A 234 13.63 -9.03 -3.14
CA ARG A 234 14.96 -9.22 -2.52
C ARG A 234 15.13 -10.59 -1.86
N ASP A 235 14.03 -11.24 -1.52
CA ASP A 235 13.99 -12.63 -1.05
C ASP A 235 13.94 -13.67 -2.19
N GLY A 236 14.02 -13.22 -3.44
CA GLY A 236 13.93 -14.06 -4.64
C GLY A 236 12.49 -14.39 -5.05
N SER A 237 11.49 -13.83 -4.40
CA SER A 237 10.08 -14.03 -4.75
C SER A 237 9.67 -13.24 -6.00
N GLU A 238 8.58 -13.70 -6.60
CA GLU A 238 7.90 -12.97 -7.67
C GLU A 238 6.97 -11.89 -7.09
N PRO A 239 6.64 -10.82 -7.83
CA PRO A 239 5.68 -9.83 -7.40
C PRO A 239 4.33 -10.46 -7.08
N LYS A 240 3.76 -10.13 -5.94
CA LYS A 240 2.46 -10.63 -5.50
C LYS A 240 1.37 -9.63 -5.89
N MET A 241 0.49 -10.05 -6.78
CA MET A 241 -0.73 -9.31 -7.12
C MET A 241 -1.83 -9.63 -6.13
N GLN A 242 -2.48 -8.62 -5.60
CA GLN A 242 -3.60 -8.76 -4.67
C GLN A 242 -4.65 -7.68 -4.93
N ARG A 243 -5.88 -7.90 -4.49
CA ARG A 243 -6.95 -6.90 -4.54
C ARG A 243 -7.04 -6.15 -3.22
N ILE A 244 -7.13 -4.83 -3.30
CA ILE A 244 -7.43 -3.94 -2.18
C ILE A 244 -8.67 -3.15 -2.58
N GLY A 245 -9.85 -3.55 -2.06
CA GLY A 245 -11.12 -3.04 -2.58
C GLY A 245 -11.28 -3.38 -4.06
N ASP A 246 -11.49 -2.37 -4.89
CA ASP A 246 -11.63 -2.53 -6.35
C ASP A 246 -10.30 -2.42 -7.11
N MET A 247 -9.20 -2.10 -6.43
CA MET A 247 -7.88 -1.91 -7.04
C MET A 247 -7.08 -3.22 -7.07
N THR A 248 -6.30 -3.41 -8.13
CA THR A 248 -5.16 -4.33 -8.12
C THR A 248 -4.00 -3.63 -7.42
N ALA A 249 -3.26 -4.34 -6.60
CA ALA A 249 -2.05 -3.84 -5.95
C ALA A 249 -0.94 -4.87 -6.08
N VAL A 250 0.26 -4.41 -6.39
CA VAL A 250 1.43 -5.27 -6.57
C VAL A 250 2.43 -5.03 -5.45
N GLU A 251 2.73 -6.09 -4.74
CA GLU A 251 3.70 -6.11 -3.66
C GLU A 251 5.00 -6.81 -4.12
N VAL A 252 6.15 -6.16 -3.87
CA VAL A 252 7.48 -6.69 -4.18
C VAL A 252 8.25 -6.83 -2.87
N LYS A 253 8.50 -8.06 -2.44
CA LYS A 253 9.12 -8.31 -1.13
C LYS A 253 10.52 -7.70 -1.00
N GLY A 254 10.70 -6.92 0.06
CA GLY A 254 11.96 -6.23 0.36
C GLY A 254 12.27 -5.03 -0.53
N ARG A 255 11.36 -4.65 -1.43
CA ARG A 255 11.39 -3.42 -2.23
C ARG A 255 10.04 -2.75 -2.14
N ILE A 256 9.99 -1.45 -2.00
CA ILE A 256 8.73 -0.72 -1.97
C ILE A 256 8.30 -0.46 -3.42
N HIS A 257 7.21 -1.06 -3.86
CA HIS A 257 6.57 -0.64 -5.10
C HIS A 257 5.70 0.58 -4.84
N PHE A 258 6.06 1.70 -5.45
CA PHE A 258 5.39 2.99 -5.31
C PHE A 258 4.71 3.36 -6.61
N ASP A 259 3.39 3.13 -6.68
CA ASP A 259 2.59 3.50 -7.83
C ASP A 259 2.08 4.94 -7.68
N LEU A 260 2.56 5.81 -8.54
CA LEU A 260 2.24 7.23 -8.54
C LEU A 260 0.77 7.53 -8.81
N TYR A 261 0.09 6.70 -9.60
CA TYR A 261 -1.30 6.95 -9.99
C TYR A 261 -2.22 7.08 -8.78
N HIS A 262 -2.09 6.18 -7.81
CA HIS A 262 -2.90 6.21 -6.58
C HIS A 262 -2.60 7.43 -5.71
N VAL A 263 -1.35 7.81 -5.60
CA VAL A 263 -0.91 8.97 -4.80
C VAL A 263 -1.43 10.26 -5.44
N ILE A 264 -1.23 10.41 -6.73
CA ILE A 264 -1.56 11.63 -7.48
C ILE A 264 -3.07 11.85 -7.51
N THR A 265 -3.86 10.83 -7.82
CA THR A 265 -5.34 10.93 -7.85
C THR A 265 -5.95 11.25 -6.49
N ARG A 266 -5.27 10.90 -5.40
CA ARG A 266 -5.67 11.27 -4.03
C ARG A 266 -5.26 12.70 -3.66
N THR A 267 -4.12 13.18 -4.18
CA THR A 267 -3.43 14.37 -3.69
C THR A 267 -3.79 15.63 -4.46
N ILE A 268 -3.97 15.53 -5.76
CA ILE A 268 -4.26 16.66 -6.64
C ILE A 268 -5.51 16.40 -7.49
N ASN A 269 -6.22 17.48 -7.83
CA ASN A 269 -7.40 17.40 -8.68
C ASN A 269 -7.07 17.94 -10.06
N LEU A 270 -7.08 17.06 -11.05
CA LEU A 270 -6.81 17.39 -12.47
C LEU A 270 -7.96 16.90 -13.35
N PRO A 271 -8.18 17.51 -14.53
CA PRO A 271 -9.17 17.04 -15.49
C PRO A 271 -8.89 15.63 -16.03
N THR A 272 -7.62 15.25 -16.11
CA THR A 272 -7.15 13.93 -16.53
C THR A 272 -5.85 13.57 -15.82
N TYR A 273 -5.63 12.28 -15.64
CA TYR A 273 -4.48 11.74 -14.90
C TYR A 273 -3.57 10.90 -15.82
N THR A 274 -3.39 11.30 -17.08
CA THR A 274 -2.32 10.72 -17.90
C THR A 274 -0.96 11.21 -17.43
N LEU A 275 0.10 10.43 -17.67
CA LEU A 275 1.46 10.79 -17.24
C LEU A 275 1.86 12.18 -17.76
N GLU A 276 1.54 12.48 -19.02
CA GLU A 276 1.84 13.76 -19.67
C GLU A 276 1.12 14.93 -18.97
N ALA A 277 -0.19 14.78 -18.71
CA ALA A 277 -0.98 15.83 -18.09
C ALA A 277 -0.51 16.12 -16.66
N VAL A 278 -0.17 15.07 -15.90
CA VAL A 278 0.36 15.21 -14.55
C VAL A 278 1.74 15.85 -14.56
N TYR A 279 2.62 15.41 -15.45
CA TYR A 279 3.97 15.93 -15.56
C TYR A 279 3.96 17.44 -15.93
N GLU A 280 3.12 17.83 -16.87
CA GLU A 280 2.92 19.23 -17.24
C GLU A 280 2.35 20.05 -16.08
N ALA A 281 1.36 19.54 -15.38
CA ALA A 281 0.75 20.22 -14.23
C ALA A 281 1.75 20.47 -13.08
N ILE A 282 2.66 19.53 -12.84
CA ILE A 282 3.63 19.62 -11.72
C ILE A 282 4.85 20.45 -12.12
N PHE A 283 5.40 20.22 -13.31
CA PHE A 283 6.69 20.83 -13.72
C PHE A 283 6.56 21.97 -14.72
N GLY A 284 5.35 22.25 -15.25
CA GLY A 284 5.12 23.28 -16.26
C GLY A 284 5.78 22.98 -17.61
N LYS A 285 6.14 21.72 -17.86
CA LYS A 285 6.83 21.27 -19.07
C LYS A 285 5.93 20.32 -19.85
N PRO A 286 5.61 20.63 -21.12
CA PRO A 286 4.86 19.72 -21.95
C PRO A 286 5.68 18.45 -22.22
N LYS A 287 5.02 17.30 -22.19
CA LYS A 287 5.57 16.02 -22.57
C LYS A 287 4.89 15.51 -23.84
N GLU A 288 5.69 15.00 -24.77
CA GLU A 288 5.13 14.39 -25.98
C GLU A 288 4.26 13.18 -25.61
N LYS A 289 3.16 13.00 -26.32
CA LYS A 289 2.31 11.82 -26.24
C LYS A 289 2.41 11.03 -27.54
N VAL A 290 2.65 9.73 -27.43
CA VAL A 290 2.59 8.81 -28.56
C VAL A 290 1.48 7.79 -28.27
N TYR A 291 0.61 7.57 -29.26
CA TYR A 291 -0.54 6.69 -29.07
C TYR A 291 -0.18 5.23 -29.40
N ALA A 292 -0.89 4.28 -28.80
CA ALA A 292 -0.62 2.85 -28.94
C ALA A 292 -0.63 2.37 -30.42
N ASP A 293 -1.50 2.94 -31.26
CA ASP A 293 -1.54 2.64 -32.71
C ASP A 293 -0.32 3.19 -33.46
N GLU A 294 0.22 4.35 -33.07
CA GLU A 294 1.47 4.88 -33.62
C GLU A 294 2.66 4.00 -33.20
N ILE A 295 2.68 3.53 -31.94
CA ILE A 295 3.70 2.60 -31.45
C ILE A 295 3.67 1.29 -32.24
N ALA A 296 2.47 0.71 -32.42
CA ALA A 296 2.30 -0.52 -33.20
C ALA A 296 2.75 -0.36 -34.66
N LYS A 297 2.34 0.71 -35.33
CA LYS A 297 2.77 1.02 -36.71
C LYS A 297 4.28 1.18 -36.82
N ALA A 298 4.89 1.96 -35.92
CA ALA A 298 6.34 2.14 -35.90
C ALA A 298 7.08 0.82 -35.69
N TRP A 299 6.57 -0.01 -34.77
CA TRP A 299 7.16 -1.31 -34.51
C TRP A 299 7.06 -2.25 -35.70
N GLU A 300 5.92 -2.35 -36.38
CA GLU A 300 5.71 -3.25 -37.51
C GLU A 300 6.46 -2.80 -38.77
N SER A 301 6.41 -1.52 -39.09
CA SER A 301 7.10 -0.97 -40.28
C SER A 301 8.61 -0.88 -40.10
N GLY A 302 9.08 -0.72 -38.87
CA GLY A 302 10.48 -0.40 -38.58
C GLY A 302 10.82 1.08 -38.74
N GLU A 303 9.82 1.94 -39.07
CA GLU A 303 9.98 3.36 -39.22
C GLU A 303 9.66 4.10 -37.91
N ASN A 304 10.37 5.20 -37.61
CA ASN A 304 10.17 6.02 -36.41
C ASN A 304 10.41 5.29 -35.08
N LEU A 305 11.14 4.18 -35.07
CA LEU A 305 11.47 3.44 -33.84
C LEU A 305 12.27 4.30 -32.85
N GLU A 306 13.12 5.20 -33.35
CA GLU A 306 13.88 6.14 -32.52
C GLU A 306 12.95 7.09 -31.72
N ARG A 307 11.86 7.56 -32.36
CA ARG A 307 10.85 8.39 -31.68
C ARG A 307 10.15 7.61 -30.56
N VAL A 308 9.78 6.34 -30.82
CA VAL A 308 9.16 5.48 -29.80
C VAL A 308 10.14 5.19 -28.65
N ALA A 309 11.40 4.91 -28.95
CA ALA A 309 12.42 4.68 -27.93
C ALA A 309 12.67 5.94 -27.09
N LYS A 310 12.67 7.13 -27.73
CA LYS A 310 12.78 8.40 -27.00
C LYS A 310 11.58 8.61 -26.08
N TYR A 311 10.38 8.38 -26.57
CA TYR A 311 9.14 8.49 -25.80
C TYR A 311 9.17 7.56 -24.59
N SER A 312 9.49 6.27 -24.78
CA SER A 312 9.60 5.28 -23.69
C SER A 312 10.64 5.71 -22.64
N MET A 313 11.81 6.21 -23.05
CA MET A 313 12.83 6.72 -22.15
C MET A 313 12.32 7.92 -21.34
N GLU A 314 11.62 8.85 -21.98
CA GLU A 314 11.06 10.03 -21.34
C GLU A 314 9.93 9.68 -20.37
N ASP A 315 9.18 8.57 -20.59
CA ASP A 315 8.17 8.09 -19.67
C ASP A 315 8.79 7.55 -18.37
N ALA A 316 9.82 6.72 -18.46
CA ALA A 316 10.54 6.27 -17.28
C ALA A 316 11.19 7.44 -16.52
N LYS A 317 11.77 8.41 -17.24
CA LYS A 317 12.36 9.61 -16.63
C LYS A 317 11.33 10.48 -15.94
N ALA A 318 10.18 10.75 -16.59
CA ALA A 318 9.09 11.52 -15.99
C ALA A 318 8.51 10.82 -14.76
N THR A 319 8.36 9.50 -14.81
CA THR A 319 7.93 8.68 -13.67
C THR A 319 8.94 8.77 -12.52
N TYR A 320 10.24 8.76 -12.81
CA TYR A 320 11.28 8.94 -11.79
C TYR A 320 11.22 10.35 -11.15
N GLU A 321 11.11 11.40 -11.96
CA GLU A 321 11.05 12.78 -11.48
C GLU A 321 9.79 13.03 -10.63
N LEU A 322 8.63 12.54 -11.05
CA LEU A 322 7.41 12.57 -10.25
C LEU A 322 7.55 11.75 -8.96
N GLY A 323 8.19 10.59 -9.03
CA GLY A 323 8.51 9.79 -7.85
C GLY A 323 9.30 10.59 -6.82
N LYS A 324 10.32 11.29 -7.23
CA LYS A 324 11.12 12.16 -6.34
C LYS A 324 10.31 13.30 -5.73
N GLU A 325 9.35 13.85 -6.46
CA GLU A 325 8.49 14.93 -5.98
C GLU A 325 7.51 14.46 -4.90
N PHE A 326 6.87 13.30 -5.10
CA PHE A 326 5.80 12.82 -4.21
C PHE A 326 6.31 11.96 -3.04
N LEU A 327 7.42 11.25 -3.19
CA LEU A 327 7.96 10.37 -2.14
C LEU A 327 8.22 11.06 -0.80
N PRO A 328 8.78 12.28 -0.71
CA PRO A 328 9.03 12.93 0.59
C PRO A 328 7.76 13.09 1.42
N MET A 329 6.65 13.49 0.79
CA MET A 329 5.37 13.64 1.47
C MET A 329 4.84 12.28 1.95
N GLU A 330 4.86 11.27 1.10
CA GLU A 330 4.35 9.93 1.43
C GLU A 330 5.20 9.24 2.51
N ILE A 331 6.52 9.47 2.53
CA ILE A 331 7.39 9.03 3.61
C ILE A 331 7.00 9.68 4.94
N GLN A 332 6.70 10.98 4.96
CA GLN A 332 6.23 11.63 6.19
C GLN A 332 4.85 11.11 6.63
N LEU A 333 3.95 10.83 5.69
CA LEU A 333 2.68 10.17 6.00
C LEU A 333 2.90 8.77 6.59
N SER A 334 3.81 7.97 6.03
CA SER A 334 4.17 6.67 6.56
C SER A 334 4.65 6.75 8.01
N ARG A 335 5.53 7.71 8.31
CA ARG A 335 6.01 7.97 9.68
C ARG A 335 4.89 8.40 10.62
N LEU A 336 4.05 9.34 10.17
CA LEU A 336 2.93 9.85 10.97
C LEU A 336 1.92 8.76 11.31
N VAL A 337 1.54 7.98 10.32
CA VAL A 337 0.53 6.91 10.44
C VAL A 337 1.09 5.67 11.12
N GLY A 338 2.40 5.43 10.99
CA GLY A 338 3.08 4.24 11.51
C GLY A 338 2.82 2.97 10.70
N GLN A 339 2.63 3.12 9.38
CA GLN A 339 2.41 2.02 8.45
C GLN A 339 3.44 2.01 7.33
N PRO A 340 3.76 0.85 6.72
CA PRO A 340 4.66 0.77 5.58
C PRO A 340 4.24 1.69 4.43
N LEU A 341 5.22 2.26 3.73
CA LEU A 341 5.00 3.20 2.64
C LEU A 341 4.13 2.60 1.51
N TRP A 342 4.29 1.30 1.25
CA TRP A 342 3.46 0.59 0.27
C TRP A 342 1.97 0.62 0.63
N ASP A 343 1.62 0.41 1.91
CA ASP A 343 0.24 0.50 2.42
C ASP A 343 -0.28 1.93 2.36
N VAL A 344 0.54 2.89 2.79
CA VAL A 344 0.15 4.31 2.86
C VAL A 344 -0.17 4.86 1.48
N SER A 345 0.66 4.57 0.48
CA SER A 345 0.46 5.05 -0.89
C SER A 345 -0.84 4.56 -1.54
N ARG A 346 -1.43 3.45 -1.03
CA ARG A 346 -2.68 2.84 -1.53
C ARG A 346 -3.87 3.03 -0.61
N SER A 347 -3.68 3.69 0.53
CA SER A 347 -4.75 3.92 1.51
C SER A 347 -5.57 5.16 1.18
N SER A 348 -6.87 5.08 1.43
CA SER A 348 -7.72 6.26 1.46
C SER A 348 -7.38 7.14 2.70
N THR A 349 -7.74 8.41 2.64
CA THR A 349 -7.55 9.33 3.80
C THR A 349 -8.21 8.79 5.07
N GLY A 350 -9.40 8.18 4.96
CA GLY A 350 -10.08 7.55 6.09
C GLY A 350 -9.26 6.41 6.71
N ASN A 351 -8.67 5.54 5.89
CA ASN A 351 -7.81 4.46 6.38
C ASN A 351 -6.52 4.99 7.03
N LEU A 352 -5.93 6.06 6.50
CA LEU A 352 -4.76 6.69 7.12
C LEU A 352 -5.08 7.23 8.51
N VAL A 353 -6.24 7.89 8.67
CA VAL A 353 -6.71 8.38 9.96
C VAL A 353 -7.00 7.22 10.92
N GLU A 354 -7.63 6.14 10.44
CA GLU A 354 -7.90 4.95 11.26
C GLU A 354 -6.59 4.36 11.83
N TRP A 355 -5.57 4.13 11.00
CA TRP A 355 -4.28 3.63 11.47
C TRP A 355 -3.57 4.58 12.43
N PHE A 356 -3.62 5.88 12.17
CA PHE A 356 -3.10 6.89 13.08
C PHE A 356 -3.78 6.82 14.45
N LEU A 357 -5.13 6.74 14.47
CA LEU A 357 -5.90 6.65 15.71
C LEU A 357 -5.65 5.33 16.44
N LEU A 358 -5.56 4.19 15.75
CA LEU A 358 -5.23 2.90 16.35
C LEU A 358 -3.87 2.94 17.09
N ARG A 359 -2.85 3.53 16.43
CA ARG A 359 -1.56 3.71 17.09
C ARG A 359 -1.65 4.62 18.31
N LYS A 360 -2.36 5.75 18.19
CA LYS A 360 -2.55 6.69 19.31
C LYS A 360 -3.39 6.11 20.45
N ALA A 361 -4.36 5.27 20.16
CA ALA A 361 -5.12 4.53 21.17
C ALA A 361 -4.19 3.59 21.94
N TYR A 362 -3.36 2.81 21.25
CA TYR A 362 -2.38 1.92 21.89
C TYR A 362 -1.40 2.70 22.79
N GLU A 363 -0.82 3.81 22.29
CA GLU A 363 0.10 4.68 23.07
C GLU A 363 -0.56 5.22 24.36
N ARG A 364 -1.89 5.40 24.37
CA ARG A 364 -2.68 5.89 25.51
C ARG A 364 -3.28 4.77 26.37
N ASN A 365 -2.92 3.55 26.07
CA ASN A 365 -3.47 2.36 26.73
C ASN A 365 -5.00 2.21 26.54
N GLU A 366 -5.53 2.71 25.41
CA GLU A 366 -6.93 2.55 25.02
C GLU A 366 -7.11 1.29 24.18
N VAL A 367 -8.23 0.62 24.33
CA VAL A 367 -8.70 -0.41 23.40
C VAL A 367 -9.52 0.25 22.31
N ALA A 368 -9.20 -0.04 21.06
CA ALA A 368 -9.92 0.52 19.93
C ALA A 368 -11.36 -0.05 19.85
N PRO A 369 -12.38 0.79 19.66
CA PRO A 369 -13.73 0.32 19.39
C PRO A 369 -13.78 -0.55 18.12
N ASN A 370 -14.67 -1.54 18.14
CA ASN A 370 -14.93 -2.35 16.95
C ASN A 370 -15.55 -1.52 15.82
N LYS A 371 -15.28 -1.93 14.58
CA LYS A 371 -16.02 -1.40 13.43
C LYS A 371 -17.51 -1.69 13.60
N PRO A 372 -18.39 -0.77 13.17
CA PRO A 372 -19.83 -1.02 13.22
C PRO A 372 -20.18 -2.24 12.39
N SER A 373 -21.22 -2.97 12.78
CA SER A 373 -21.80 -4.01 11.94
C SER A 373 -22.33 -3.40 10.64
N GLU A 374 -22.50 -4.20 9.59
CA GLU A 374 -23.09 -3.74 8.32
C GLU A 374 -24.47 -3.10 8.53
N GLU A 375 -25.30 -3.70 9.41
CA GLU A 375 -26.61 -3.16 9.76
C GLU A 375 -26.51 -1.77 10.42
N GLU A 376 -25.61 -1.61 11.38
CA GLU A 376 -25.33 -0.35 12.05
C GLU A 376 -24.75 0.70 11.07
N TYR A 377 -23.86 0.28 10.19
CA TYR A 377 -23.31 1.13 9.14
C TYR A 377 -24.41 1.64 8.20
N GLN A 378 -25.26 0.74 7.71
CA GLN A 378 -26.40 1.10 6.86
C GLN A 378 -27.44 1.96 7.59
N ARG A 379 -27.63 1.76 8.89
CA ARG A 379 -28.46 2.63 9.72
C ARG A 379 -27.88 4.05 9.76
N ARG A 380 -26.59 4.20 10.06
CA ARG A 380 -25.89 5.51 10.11
C ARG A 380 -25.92 6.23 8.77
N LEU A 381 -25.83 5.54 7.66
CA LEU A 381 -25.98 6.14 6.32
C LEU A 381 -27.39 6.70 6.08
N ARG A 382 -28.42 6.04 6.62
CA ARG A 382 -29.83 6.48 6.48
C ARG A 382 -30.20 7.57 7.48
N GLU A 383 -29.70 7.49 8.69
CA GLU A 383 -29.92 8.47 9.77
C GLU A 383 -28.88 9.60 9.64
N SER A 384 -29.01 10.41 8.58
CA SER A 384 -28.18 11.58 8.38
C SER A 384 -28.43 12.61 9.48
N TYR A 385 -27.36 13.15 10.06
CA TYR A 385 -27.49 14.31 10.96
C TYR A 385 -27.88 15.56 10.17
N THR A 386 -28.59 16.49 10.83
CA THR A 386 -28.88 17.80 10.23
C THR A 386 -27.57 18.53 9.99
N GLY A 387 -27.27 18.80 8.71
CA GLY A 387 -26.08 19.56 8.32
C GLY A 387 -26.06 20.99 8.83
N GLY A 388 -24.96 21.66 8.65
CA GLY A 388 -24.84 23.08 8.98
C GLY A 388 -25.85 23.92 8.21
N PHE A 389 -26.29 25.01 8.81
CA PHE A 389 -27.16 25.97 8.13
C PHE A 389 -26.41 26.59 6.94
N VAL A 390 -26.99 26.51 5.76
CA VAL A 390 -26.54 27.23 4.56
C VAL A 390 -27.60 28.23 4.18
N LYS A 391 -27.28 29.53 4.31
CA LYS A 391 -28.18 30.60 3.84
C LYS A 391 -28.19 30.60 2.32
N GLU A 392 -29.36 30.56 1.70
CA GLU A 392 -29.50 30.76 0.27
C GLU A 392 -28.96 32.13 -0.15
N PRO A 393 -28.10 32.19 -1.18
CA PRO A 393 -27.54 33.46 -1.65
C PRO A 393 -28.63 34.29 -2.29
N GLU A 394 -28.61 35.58 -2.01
CA GLU A 394 -29.48 36.57 -2.67
C GLU A 394 -28.97 36.75 -4.12
N LYS A 395 -29.85 36.53 -5.08
CA LYS A 395 -29.52 36.66 -6.51
C LYS A 395 -29.27 38.13 -6.85
N GLY A 396 -28.19 38.40 -7.57
CA GLY A 396 -27.83 39.75 -8.02
C GLY A 396 -26.35 39.95 -8.23
N LEU A 397 -25.98 41.13 -8.68
CA LEU A 397 -24.59 41.59 -8.73
C LEU A 397 -24.35 42.44 -7.47
N TRP A 398 -23.41 42.03 -6.62
CA TRP A 398 -23.09 42.66 -5.38
C TRP A 398 -21.68 43.26 -5.46
N GLU A 399 -21.53 44.51 -5.03
CA GLU A 399 -20.24 45.20 -4.95
C GLU A 399 -19.82 45.33 -3.45
N ASN A 400 -18.54 45.55 -3.21
CA ASN A 400 -17.95 45.75 -1.88
C ASN A 400 -18.19 44.55 -0.93
N ILE A 401 -18.09 43.33 -1.46
CA ILE A 401 -18.26 42.09 -0.68
C ILE A 401 -17.00 41.82 0.15
N VAL A 402 -17.19 41.49 1.42
CA VAL A 402 -16.12 40.97 2.28
C VAL A 402 -16.29 39.47 2.42
N TYR A 403 -15.27 38.72 1.98
CA TYR A 403 -15.21 37.28 2.15
C TYR A 403 -14.48 36.94 3.46
N LEU A 404 -15.16 36.22 4.36
CA LEU A 404 -14.59 35.79 5.65
C LEU A 404 -14.67 34.28 5.74
N ASP A 405 -13.61 33.67 6.28
CA ASP A 405 -13.55 32.25 6.59
C ASP A 405 -12.98 32.00 7.99
N PHE A 406 -13.49 30.99 8.68
CA PHE A 406 -12.95 30.58 9.97
C PHE A 406 -11.73 29.69 9.78
N ARG A 407 -10.61 30.10 10.32
CA ARG A 407 -9.40 29.25 10.31
C ARG A 407 -9.66 27.98 11.13
N ALA A 408 -9.57 26.82 10.44
CA ALA A 408 -9.71 25.50 11.06
C ALA A 408 -11.00 25.38 11.93
N LEU A 409 -12.18 25.69 11.36
CA LEU A 409 -13.45 25.78 12.08
C LEU A 409 -13.72 24.54 12.95
N TYR A 410 -13.70 23.34 12.37
CA TYR A 410 -13.96 22.10 13.12
C TYR A 410 -12.95 21.84 14.24
N PRO A 411 -11.62 21.85 13.98
CA PRO A 411 -10.63 21.72 15.05
C PRO A 411 -10.80 22.76 16.16
N SER A 412 -11.10 24.01 15.80
CA SER A 412 -11.31 25.09 16.79
C SER A 412 -12.52 24.81 17.68
N ILE A 413 -13.63 24.36 17.11
CA ILE A 413 -14.85 24.01 17.88
C ILE A 413 -14.55 22.80 18.79
N ILE A 414 -13.90 21.76 18.30
CA ILE A 414 -13.54 20.56 19.07
C ILE A 414 -12.71 20.96 20.30
N ILE A 415 -11.68 21.78 20.10
CA ILE A 415 -10.79 22.24 21.17
C ILE A 415 -11.56 23.13 22.16
N THR A 416 -12.29 24.13 21.66
CA THR A 416 -12.97 25.12 22.50
C THR A 416 -14.07 24.52 23.38
N HIS A 417 -14.81 23.58 22.83
CA HIS A 417 -15.95 22.94 23.50
C HIS A 417 -15.63 21.53 24.04
N ASN A 418 -14.40 21.08 23.93
CA ASN A 418 -13.96 19.75 24.39
C ASN A 418 -14.88 18.62 23.91
N VAL A 419 -15.17 18.59 22.61
CA VAL A 419 -16.10 17.63 21.97
C VAL A 419 -15.40 16.35 21.55
N SER A 420 -14.21 16.06 22.06
CA SER A 420 -13.47 14.84 21.81
C SER A 420 -13.73 13.80 22.91
N PRO A 421 -13.76 12.49 22.59
CA PRO A 421 -13.84 11.43 23.59
C PRO A 421 -12.68 11.43 24.57
#